data_1db3d78adb94fe6c1d091aee0edea4d5
#
_entry.id   1db3d78adb94fe6c1d091aee0edea4d5
#
_cell.length_a   1.000
_cell.length_b   1.000
_cell.length_c   1.000
_cell.angle_alpha   90.00
_cell.angle_beta   90.00
_cell.angle_gamma   90.00
#
_symmetry.space_group_name_H-M   'P 1'
#
loop_
_entity.id
_entity.type
_entity.pdbx_description
1 polymer ?
#
loop_
_entity_poly.entity_id
_entity_poly.type
_entity_poly.pdbx_seq_one_letter_code
_entity_poly.pdbx_strand_id
1 'polypeptide(L)'
;MKTTKLILCFVAMSTMFLVGCKKDTSSSISNTNWSLFVPEDPAYLYLADVTYTLDFGKSDVTFTRKLDYGDVIDTYVMSGTYTYNNGSGVALIHEEDDTTEYRITFTVTGNTLVWRFNLRDITLTKQ
;
A
#
# COMPACT_ATOMS: atom_id res chain seq x y z
N MET A 1 14.42 27.47 61.69
CA MET A 1 13.73 26.36 62.30
C MET A 1 12.43 25.97 61.58
N LYS A 2 12.20 26.16 60.37
CA LYS A 2 10.88 25.85 59.79
C LYS A 2 10.78 25.99 58.32
N THR A 3 11.82 25.72 57.61
CA THR A 3 11.84 26.00 56.18
C THR A 3 12.38 24.87 55.34
N THR A 4 12.04 23.69 55.73
CA THR A 4 12.53 22.51 55.02
C THR A 4 11.42 21.66 54.43
N LYS A 5 10.38 22.27 53.96
CA LYS A 5 9.25 21.49 53.42
C LYS A 5 8.79 21.90 52.05
N LEU A 6 9.60 22.54 51.27
CA LEU A 6 9.10 23.08 50.00
C LEU A 6 9.91 22.72 48.79
N ILE A 7 10.64 21.64 48.82
CA ILE A 7 11.48 21.27 47.67
C ILE A 7 11.16 19.87 47.13
N LEU A 8 10.00 19.37 47.41
CA LEU A 8 9.69 18.01 46.95
C LEU A 8 8.61 17.89 45.90
N CYS A 9 8.21 18.98 45.31
CA CYS A 9 7.13 18.94 44.32
C CYS A 9 7.52 19.24 42.88
N PHE A 10 8.79 19.36 42.59
CA PHE A 10 9.19 19.76 41.21
C PHE A 10 9.86 18.67 40.36
N VAL A 11 9.94 17.48 40.81
CA VAL A 11 10.61 16.42 40.05
C VAL A 11 9.66 15.51 39.27
N ALA A 12 8.36 15.67 39.51
CA ALA A 12 7.37 14.76 38.94
C ALA A 12 6.80 15.18 37.56
N MET A 13 7.26 16.28 37.00
CA MET A 13 6.62 16.83 35.78
C MET A 13 7.39 16.72 34.48
N SER A 14 8.54 16.13 34.48
CA SER A 14 9.37 16.13 33.26
C SER A 14 9.36 14.84 32.45
N THR A 15 8.56 13.87 32.81
CA THR A 15 8.56 12.59 32.10
C THR A 15 7.38 12.37 31.16
N MET A 16 6.53 13.35 30.97
CA MET A 16 5.34 13.16 30.15
C MET A 16 5.46 13.54 28.67
N PHE A 17 6.61 13.96 28.22
CA PHE A 17 6.69 14.50 26.86
C PHE A 17 7.28 13.57 25.80
N LEU A 18 7.56 12.34 26.12
CA LEU A 18 8.21 11.45 25.17
C LEU A 18 7.29 10.41 24.52
N VAL A 19 6.01 10.43 24.85
CA VAL A 19 5.08 9.42 24.33
C VAL A 19 4.29 9.91 23.12
N GLY A 20 4.36 11.19 22.80
CA GLY A 20 3.50 11.78 21.76
C GLY A 20 4.01 11.77 20.35
N CYS A 21 5.25 11.43 20.09
CA CYS A 21 5.88 11.69 18.80
C CYS A 21 6.25 10.47 17.98
N LYS A 22 5.80 9.32 18.35
CA LYS A 22 5.83 8.19 17.43
C LYS A 22 4.50 8.09 16.72
N LYS A 23 4.25 9.01 15.85
CA LYS A 23 3.38 8.68 14.73
C LYS A 23 4.08 7.59 13.97
N ASP A 24 3.46 6.44 13.96
CA ASP A 24 3.89 5.35 13.13
C ASP A 24 3.92 5.80 11.69
N THR A 25 5.08 6.21 11.23
CA THR A 25 5.37 6.36 9.82
C THR A 25 5.49 5.00 9.14
N SER A 26 5.55 3.93 9.89
CA SER A 26 5.32 2.58 9.42
C SER A 26 3.82 2.25 9.46
N SER A 27 3.02 3.02 8.75
CA SER A 27 1.66 2.61 8.52
C SER A 27 1.68 1.27 7.81
N SER A 28 1.12 0.27 8.47
CA SER A 28 0.93 -1.03 7.87
C SER A 28 0.12 -0.87 6.59
N ILE A 29 0.56 -1.49 5.52
CA ILE A 29 -0.23 -1.61 4.30
C ILE A 29 -1.21 -2.79 4.38
N SER A 30 -1.12 -3.61 5.41
CA SER A 30 -2.00 -4.77 5.59
C SER A 30 -3.47 -4.37 5.63
N ASN A 31 -4.30 -5.20 5.03
CA ASN A 31 -5.75 -5.02 4.97
C ASN A 31 -6.16 -3.69 4.31
N THR A 32 -5.45 -3.30 3.28
CA THR A 32 -5.77 -2.12 2.47
C THR A 32 -6.09 -2.50 1.03
N ASN A 33 -6.96 -1.71 0.43
CA ASN A 33 -7.34 -1.83 -0.97
C ASN A 33 -6.97 -0.55 -1.72
N TRP A 34 -6.45 -0.71 -2.92
CA TRP A 34 -6.01 0.38 -3.80
C TRP A 34 -6.55 0.16 -5.19
N SER A 35 -6.98 1.21 -5.87
CA SER A 35 -7.51 1.08 -7.23
C SER A 35 -7.17 2.26 -8.13
N LEU A 36 -7.23 1.99 -9.44
CA LEU A 36 -7.14 2.96 -10.51
C LEU A 36 -8.12 2.56 -11.61
N PHE A 37 -8.94 3.48 -12.03
CA PHE A 37 -9.79 3.34 -13.21
C PHE A 37 -9.24 4.20 -14.35
N VAL A 38 -9.06 3.61 -15.52
CA VAL A 38 -8.60 4.27 -16.74
C VAL A 38 -9.65 4.03 -17.83
N PRO A 39 -10.47 5.04 -18.15
CA PRO A 39 -11.46 4.88 -19.22
C PRO A 39 -10.75 4.84 -20.57
N GLU A 40 -11.24 3.99 -21.47
CA GLU A 40 -10.78 3.90 -22.85
C GLU A 40 -9.25 3.91 -23.00
N ASP A 41 -8.56 3.02 -22.27
CA ASP A 41 -7.09 2.99 -22.25
C ASP A 41 -6.54 2.70 -23.65
N PRO A 42 -5.79 3.66 -24.24
CA PRO A 42 -5.25 3.52 -25.59
C PRO A 42 -4.14 2.48 -25.69
N ALA A 43 -3.66 1.95 -24.58
CA ALA A 43 -2.71 0.83 -24.58
C ALA A 43 -3.32 -0.47 -25.08
N TYR A 44 -4.65 -0.54 -25.18
CA TYR A 44 -5.37 -1.69 -25.68
C TYR A 44 -6.01 -1.41 -27.03
N LEU A 45 -5.83 -2.33 -27.97
CA LEU A 45 -6.24 -2.21 -29.38
C LEU A 45 -7.72 -1.88 -29.60
N TYR A 46 -8.58 -2.17 -28.63
CA TYR A 46 -10.04 -1.98 -28.69
C TYR A 46 -10.57 -1.00 -27.66
N LEU A 47 -9.72 -0.11 -27.14
CA LEU A 47 -10.14 0.91 -26.17
C LEU A 47 -10.99 0.34 -25.04
N ALA A 48 -10.37 -0.44 -24.17
CA ALA A 48 -11.06 -0.99 -23.01
C ALA A 48 -11.04 -0.02 -21.84
N ASP A 49 -12.10 -0.03 -21.05
CA ASP A 49 -12.06 0.52 -19.70
C ASP A 49 -11.25 -0.41 -18.80
N VAL A 50 -10.22 0.11 -18.17
CA VAL A 50 -9.32 -0.69 -17.35
C VAL A 50 -9.45 -0.32 -15.89
N THR A 51 -9.68 -1.33 -15.07
CA THR A 51 -9.62 -1.19 -13.62
C THR A 51 -8.45 -2.01 -13.07
N TYR A 52 -7.54 -1.34 -12.39
CA TYR A 52 -6.48 -1.97 -11.62
C TYR A 52 -6.86 -1.98 -10.15
N THR A 53 -6.66 -3.10 -9.48
CA THR A 53 -6.92 -3.25 -8.05
C THR A 53 -5.75 -3.96 -7.38
N LEU A 54 -5.35 -3.49 -6.22
CA LEU A 54 -4.41 -4.14 -5.34
C LEU A 54 -5.06 -4.36 -3.98
N ASP A 55 -5.15 -5.60 -3.59
CA ASP A 55 -5.65 -6.03 -2.29
C ASP A 55 -4.49 -6.57 -1.46
N PHE A 56 -4.13 -5.87 -0.40
CA PHE A 56 -3.13 -6.32 0.56
C PHE A 56 -3.81 -6.98 1.74
N GLY A 57 -3.52 -8.24 1.94
CA GLY A 57 -3.83 -8.96 3.15
C GLY A 57 -2.76 -8.75 4.22
N LYS A 58 -2.66 -9.66 5.16
CA LYS A 58 -1.67 -9.59 6.23
C LYS A 58 -0.23 -9.76 5.73
N SER A 59 -0.02 -10.68 4.81
CA SER A 59 1.28 -10.99 4.20
C SER A 59 1.18 -11.34 2.71
N ASP A 60 -0.02 -11.39 2.18
CA ASP A 60 -0.35 -11.69 0.80
C ASP A 60 -0.84 -10.46 0.07
N VAL A 61 -0.73 -10.48 -1.24
CA VAL A 61 -1.22 -9.42 -2.13
C VAL A 61 -1.84 -10.03 -3.37
N THR A 62 -2.94 -9.44 -3.82
CA THR A 62 -3.60 -9.80 -5.07
C THR A 62 -3.67 -8.55 -5.97
N PHE A 63 -3.13 -8.70 -7.16
CA PHE A 63 -3.23 -7.70 -8.23
C PHE A 63 -4.27 -8.18 -9.23
N THR A 64 -5.24 -7.33 -9.53
CA THR A 64 -6.29 -7.60 -10.52
C THR A 64 -6.29 -6.51 -11.56
N ARG A 65 -6.32 -6.90 -12.83
CA ARG A 65 -6.57 -6.02 -13.97
C ARG A 65 -7.82 -6.49 -14.69
N LYS A 66 -8.84 -5.66 -14.69
CA LYS A 66 -10.10 -5.90 -15.37
C LYS A 66 -10.15 -5.04 -16.62
N LEU A 67 -10.35 -5.66 -17.77
CA LEU A 67 -10.56 -5.03 -19.06
C LEU A 67 -12.02 -5.16 -19.45
N ASP A 68 -12.70 -4.04 -19.62
CA ASP A 68 -14.10 -3.99 -20.04
C ASP A 68 -14.19 -3.42 -21.44
N TYR A 69 -14.55 -4.27 -22.40
CA TYR A 69 -14.74 -3.91 -23.80
C TYR A 69 -16.21 -3.61 -24.15
N GLY A 70 -17.08 -3.54 -23.15
CA GLY A 70 -18.52 -3.41 -23.31
C GLY A 70 -19.23 -4.75 -23.35
N ASP A 71 -18.99 -5.54 -24.38
CA ASP A 71 -19.62 -6.87 -24.54
C ASP A 71 -18.84 -8.00 -23.86
N VAL A 72 -17.55 -7.79 -23.63
CA VAL A 72 -16.64 -8.79 -23.04
C VAL A 72 -15.87 -8.16 -21.90
N ILE A 73 -15.80 -8.87 -20.80
CA ILE A 73 -14.95 -8.53 -19.65
C ILE A 73 -13.84 -9.56 -19.56
N ASP A 74 -12.60 -9.11 -19.60
CA ASP A 74 -11.42 -9.94 -19.39
C ASP A 74 -10.76 -9.57 -18.05
N THR A 75 -10.46 -10.57 -17.24
CA THR A 75 -9.89 -10.38 -15.91
C THR A 75 -8.59 -11.14 -15.77
N TYR A 76 -7.56 -10.42 -15.41
CA TYR A 76 -6.21 -10.95 -15.18
C TYR A 76 -5.86 -10.80 -13.70
N VAL A 77 -5.51 -11.90 -13.06
CA VAL A 77 -5.23 -11.95 -11.61
C VAL A 77 -3.85 -12.52 -11.37
N MET A 78 -3.09 -11.84 -10.54
CA MET A 78 -1.82 -12.32 -10.00
C MET A 78 -1.84 -12.20 -8.48
N SER A 79 -1.27 -13.18 -7.81
CA SER A 79 -1.21 -13.17 -6.35
C SER A 79 0.12 -13.70 -5.83
N GLY A 80 0.43 -13.37 -4.60
CA GLY A 80 1.64 -13.81 -3.95
C GLY A 80 1.83 -13.15 -2.59
N THR A 81 3.07 -12.95 -2.23
CA THR A 81 3.46 -12.38 -0.95
C THR A 81 4.13 -11.02 -1.14
N TYR A 82 4.18 -10.23 -0.09
CA TYR A 82 4.86 -8.94 -0.11
C TYR A 82 5.63 -8.69 1.20
N THR A 83 6.62 -7.80 1.08
CA THR A 83 7.28 -7.16 2.21
C THR A 83 7.12 -5.65 2.07
N TYR A 84 6.99 -4.95 3.19
CA TYR A 84 6.78 -3.51 3.21
C TYR A 84 7.46 -2.88 4.41
N ASN A 85 8.19 -1.80 4.17
CA ASN A 85 8.86 -1.03 5.22
C ASN A 85 8.99 0.43 4.80
N ASN A 86 8.53 1.34 5.65
CA ASN A 86 8.71 2.80 5.48
C ASN A 86 8.34 3.34 4.09
N GLY A 87 7.18 2.99 3.59
CA GLY A 87 6.68 3.51 2.33
C GLY A 87 7.19 2.80 1.09
N SER A 88 7.99 1.77 1.22
CA SER A 88 8.50 0.97 0.10
C SER A 88 8.26 -0.51 0.31
N GLY A 89 7.92 -1.20 -0.74
CA GLY A 89 7.67 -2.63 -0.68
C GLY A 89 8.09 -3.38 -1.92
N VAL A 90 8.13 -4.69 -1.77
CA VAL A 90 8.37 -5.65 -2.84
C VAL A 90 7.31 -6.72 -2.77
N ALA A 91 6.67 -7.01 -3.88
CA ALA A 91 5.76 -8.12 -4.05
C ALA A 91 6.38 -9.19 -4.95
N LEU A 92 6.18 -10.43 -4.58
CA LEU A 92 6.52 -11.59 -5.38
C LEU A 92 5.22 -12.27 -5.77
N ILE A 93 4.81 -12.11 -7.02
CA ILE A 93 3.50 -12.52 -7.51
C ILE A 93 3.63 -13.40 -8.75
N HIS A 94 2.63 -14.23 -8.97
CA HIS A 94 2.51 -15.11 -10.13
C HIS A 94 1.04 -15.24 -10.55
N GLU A 95 0.82 -15.66 -11.78
CA GLU A 95 -0.49 -16.09 -12.25
C GLU A 95 -0.88 -17.43 -11.61
N GLU A 96 -2.17 -17.72 -11.51
CA GLU A 96 -2.67 -18.91 -10.83
C GLU A 96 -2.09 -20.21 -11.39
N ASP A 97 -1.95 -20.30 -12.71
CA ASP A 97 -1.47 -21.49 -13.41
C ASP A 97 -0.02 -21.39 -13.91
N ASP A 98 0.71 -20.35 -13.49
CA ASP A 98 2.07 -20.09 -13.92
C ASP A 98 3.05 -20.16 -12.74
N THR A 99 4.16 -20.85 -12.94
CA THR A 99 5.25 -20.91 -11.96
C THR A 99 6.21 -19.73 -12.05
N THR A 100 6.08 -18.89 -13.07
CA THR A 100 6.90 -17.69 -13.23
C THR A 100 6.57 -16.66 -12.15
N GLU A 101 7.54 -16.35 -11.34
CA GLU A 101 7.41 -15.33 -10.29
C GLU A 101 7.89 -13.97 -10.81
N TYR A 102 7.07 -12.97 -10.62
CA TYR A 102 7.39 -11.59 -10.94
C TYR A 102 7.70 -10.81 -9.66
N ARG A 103 8.82 -10.13 -9.68
CA ARG A 103 9.23 -9.24 -8.59
C ARG A 103 8.79 -7.81 -8.93
N ILE A 104 7.85 -7.30 -8.15
CA ILE A 104 7.28 -5.97 -8.32
C ILE A 104 7.71 -5.08 -7.17
N THR A 105 8.23 -3.90 -7.48
CA THR A 105 8.50 -2.87 -6.48
C THR A 105 7.34 -1.88 -6.43
N PHE A 106 7.03 -1.39 -5.23
CA PHE A 106 6.01 -0.37 -5.05
C PHE A 106 6.39 0.62 -3.95
N THR A 107 5.83 1.82 -4.04
CA THR A 107 6.00 2.87 -3.04
C THR A 107 4.65 3.42 -2.63
N VAL A 108 4.53 3.82 -1.37
CA VAL A 108 3.32 4.42 -0.80
C VAL A 108 3.64 5.77 -0.21
N THR A 109 2.87 6.76 -0.59
CA THR A 109 2.95 8.12 -0.03
C THR A 109 1.53 8.60 0.25
N GLY A 110 1.13 8.66 1.53
CA GLY A 110 -0.23 9.01 1.91
C GLY A 110 -1.26 8.03 1.34
N ASN A 111 -2.18 8.53 0.54
CA ASN A 111 -3.23 7.76 -0.12
C ASN A 111 -2.87 7.34 -1.56
N THR A 112 -1.61 7.47 -1.94
CA THR A 112 -1.12 7.15 -3.27
C THR A 112 -0.13 6.00 -3.21
N LEU A 113 -0.33 5.01 -4.07
CA LEU A 113 0.56 3.87 -4.24
C LEU A 113 1.01 3.81 -5.70
N VAL A 114 2.32 3.73 -5.92
CA VAL A 114 2.90 3.51 -7.26
C VAL A 114 3.38 2.07 -7.35
N TRP A 115 2.79 1.33 -8.25
CA TRP A 115 3.06 -0.06 -8.54
C TRP A 115 3.78 -0.18 -9.88
N ARG A 116 5.00 -0.71 -9.89
CA ARG A 116 5.78 -0.84 -11.11
C ARG A 116 5.66 -2.23 -11.71
N PHE A 117 4.91 -2.31 -12.78
CA PHE A 117 4.65 -3.54 -13.50
C PHE A 117 5.07 -3.41 -14.97
N ASN A 118 5.88 -4.35 -15.47
CA ASN A 118 6.37 -4.36 -16.85
C ASN A 118 6.96 -3.02 -17.33
N LEU A 119 7.83 -2.42 -16.50
CA LEU A 119 8.46 -1.12 -16.77
C LEU A 119 7.47 0.06 -16.85
N ARG A 120 6.23 -0.16 -16.47
CA ARG A 120 5.18 0.85 -16.39
C ARG A 120 4.81 1.10 -14.94
N ASP A 121 4.72 2.36 -14.58
CA ASP A 121 4.22 2.77 -13.27
C ASP A 121 2.70 2.93 -13.32
N ILE A 122 2.02 2.23 -12.42
CA ILE A 122 0.58 2.34 -12.22
C ILE A 122 0.38 3.04 -10.87
N THR A 123 -0.30 4.18 -10.89
CA THR A 123 -0.57 4.98 -9.69
C THR A 123 -2.00 4.72 -9.22
N LEU A 124 -2.12 4.12 -8.05
CA LEU A 124 -3.41 3.76 -7.45
C LEU A 124 -3.71 4.66 -6.24
N THR A 125 -4.99 4.80 -5.94
CA THR A 125 -5.49 5.53 -4.78
C THR A 125 -6.09 4.57 -3.77
N LYS A 126 -5.88 4.85 -2.50
CA LYS A 126 -6.45 4.08 -1.39
C LYS A 126 -7.98 4.22 -1.38
N GLN A 127 -8.67 3.11 -1.20
CA GLN A 127 -10.13 3.01 -1.11
C GLN A 127 -10.58 2.98 0.35
#